data_b932e6a9ee4c9e8d19d42cc1aa4d9a99
#
_entry.id   b932e6a9ee4c9e8d19d42cc1aa4d9a99
#
_cell.length_a   1.000
_cell.length_b   1.000
_cell.length_c   1.000
_cell.angle_alpha   90.00
_cell.angle_beta   90.00
_cell.angle_gamma   90.00
#
_symmetry.space_group_name_H-M   'P 1'
#
loop_
_entity.id
_entity.type
_entity.pdbx_description
1 polymer ?
#
loop_
_entity_poly.entity_id
_entity_poly.type
_entity_poly.pdbx_seq_one_letter_code
_entity_poly.pdbx_strand_id
1 'polypeptide(L)'
;VQTAVSEAIPEEDPDPWVMQCYVQDEPSLQSFIDTLTHYPDDALRASSFTRHQQAEMAAHLSRISQPGGLFEDTAVTGGHWRARQRRVRAVLYRRRSSSHQHADDAETELNDVAARWMASLASAGIRASRADGKALYDWLLPWFNPQPAATDGSAKAVLDAAPYPGDTDLPFGYEFAEQLLLSTPEARQGAWWFDGLPHRVVTIQQLRSAPGIGHLTAERPRGDQSFALFDRLPEHTVLAMSVTVKAQHAVRNHIANVKRAAVGDSAEAAMTREDANAAERQMASGNKLYPVDLAFYLRGDDLTDLHARINRLSARLLPNGLQPIRTGADLLAQDSYLKY
;
A
#
# COMPACT_ATOMS: atom_id res chain seq x y z
N VAL A 1 -11.76 11.67 -0.31
CA VAL A 1 -11.40 10.37 -0.90
C VAL A 1 -12.66 9.56 -1.23
N GLN A 2 -13.61 9.38 -0.30
CA GLN A 2 -14.83 8.60 -0.56
C GLN A 2 -15.58 9.11 -1.79
N THR A 3 -15.88 10.41 -1.87
CA THR A 3 -16.52 11.08 -3.01
C THR A 3 -15.71 10.88 -4.29
N ALA A 4 -14.37 11.02 -4.20
CA ALA A 4 -13.51 10.85 -5.37
C ALA A 4 -13.56 9.43 -5.95
N VAL A 5 -13.74 8.39 -5.12
CA VAL A 5 -13.93 7.02 -5.61
C VAL A 5 -15.34 6.82 -6.15
N SER A 6 -16.37 7.24 -5.41
CA SER A 6 -17.76 6.93 -5.71
C SER A 6 -18.33 7.69 -6.93
N GLU A 7 -17.71 8.80 -7.31
CA GLU A 7 -18.19 9.65 -8.42
C GLU A 7 -17.29 9.58 -9.66
N ALA A 8 -15.99 9.37 -9.47
CA ALA A 8 -15.04 9.39 -10.57
C ALA A 8 -14.83 8.02 -11.23
N ILE A 9 -14.95 6.93 -10.46
CA ILE A 9 -14.76 5.57 -10.96
C ILE A 9 -16.13 4.95 -11.25
N PRO A 10 -16.41 4.50 -12.50
CA PRO A 10 -17.69 3.90 -12.85
C PRO A 10 -17.95 2.61 -12.06
N GLU A 11 -19.21 2.43 -11.68
CA GLU A 11 -19.69 1.19 -11.07
C GLU A 11 -20.16 0.24 -12.15
N GLU A 12 -19.54 -0.92 -12.28
CA GLU A 12 -19.84 -1.87 -13.32
C GLU A 12 -20.00 -3.29 -12.78
N ASP A 13 -20.76 -4.10 -13.52
CA ASP A 13 -21.00 -5.52 -13.32
C ASP A 13 -21.20 -6.16 -14.70
N PRO A 14 -20.52 -7.27 -15.09
CA PRO A 14 -19.76 -8.16 -14.20
C PRO A 14 -18.30 -7.77 -13.94
N ASP A 15 -17.70 -6.90 -14.72
CA ASP A 15 -16.26 -6.59 -14.70
C ASP A 15 -15.98 -5.27 -13.96
N PRO A 16 -15.98 -5.24 -12.62
CA PRO A 16 -15.81 -4.03 -11.84
C PRO A 16 -14.39 -3.47 -11.93
N TRP A 17 -14.27 -2.15 -11.77
CA TRP A 17 -12.98 -1.51 -11.52
C TRP A 17 -12.43 -1.88 -10.16
N VAL A 18 -11.12 -2.04 -10.08
CA VAL A 18 -10.41 -2.27 -8.84
C VAL A 18 -9.39 -1.16 -8.64
N MET A 19 -9.44 -0.55 -7.46
CA MET A 19 -8.45 0.41 -7.00
C MET A 19 -7.64 -0.25 -5.89
N GLN A 20 -6.33 -0.42 -6.12
CA GLN A 20 -5.40 -0.88 -5.09
C GLN A 20 -4.56 0.29 -4.60
N CYS A 21 -4.55 0.51 -3.30
CA CYS A 21 -3.73 1.53 -2.65
C CYS A 21 -2.66 0.86 -1.81
N TYR A 22 -1.42 1.32 -1.97
CA TYR A 22 -0.27 0.88 -1.20
C TYR A 22 0.23 2.03 -0.34
N VAL A 23 0.30 1.82 0.97
CA VAL A 23 0.83 2.79 1.92
C VAL A 23 2.12 2.24 2.50
N GLN A 24 3.20 2.99 2.35
CA GLN A 24 4.54 2.61 2.77
C GLN A 24 5.27 3.80 3.38
N ASP A 25 6.01 3.56 4.45
CA ASP A 25 6.95 4.53 5.01
C ASP A 25 8.35 4.27 4.45
N GLU A 26 8.83 5.20 3.63
CA GLU A 26 10.16 5.17 3.04
C GLU A 26 11.14 5.90 3.95
N PRO A 27 12.26 5.27 4.33
CA PRO A 27 13.25 5.91 5.19
C PRO A 27 14.08 6.97 4.45
N SER A 28 14.09 6.96 3.13
CA SER A 28 14.82 7.94 2.33
C SER A 28 14.07 9.27 2.28
N LEU A 29 14.75 10.36 2.65
CA LEU A 29 14.27 11.73 2.49
C LEU A 29 14.88 12.42 1.25
N GLN A 30 15.46 11.65 0.32
CA GLN A 30 16.17 12.21 -0.82
C GLN A 30 15.27 13.10 -1.69
N SER A 31 14.05 12.67 -1.99
CA SER A 31 13.11 13.49 -2.78
C SER A 31 12.76 14.82 -2.11
N PHE A 32 12.79 14.89 -0.78
CA PHE A 32 12.61 16.13 -0.04
C PHE A 32 13.87 17.01 -0.12
N ILE A 33 15.06 16.41 -0.02
CA ILE A 33 16.33 17.09 -0.22
C ILE A 33 16.40 17.69 -1.63
N ASP A 34 16.02 16.92 -2.65
CA ASP A 34 15.98 17.38 -4.03
C ASP A 34 15.01 18.56 -4.23
N THR A 35 13.84 18.50 -3.58
CA THR A 35 12.88 19.60 -3.59
C THR A 35 13.47 20.87 -2.97
N LEU A 36 14.12 20.76 -1.81
CA LEU A 36 14.79 21.88 -1.16
C LEU A 36 15.92 22.46 -2.01
N THR A 37 16.65 21.61 -2.71
CA THR A 37 17.76 22.02 -3.60
C THR A 37 17.24 22.84 -4.78
N HIS A 38 16.08 22.49 -5.32
CA HIS A 38 15.48 23.16 -6.48
C HIS A 38 14.55 24.33 -6.09
N TYR A 39 14.20 24.48 -4.83
CA TYR A 39 13.26 25.50 -4.34
C TYR A 39 13.73 26.96 -4.56
N PRO A 40 15.00 27.33 -4.31
CA PRO A 40 15.45 28.71 -4.54
C PRO A 40 15.52 29.06 -6.02
N ASP A 41 15.25 30.30 -6.36
CA ASP A 41 15.46 30.84 -7.70
C ASP A 41 16.90 30.63 -8.16
N ASP A 42 17.12 30.50 -9.47
CA ASP A 42 18.42 30.20 -10.07
C ASP A 42 19.52 31.20 -9.64
N ALA A 43 19.17 32.48 -9.53
CA ALA A 43 20.09 33.53 -9.06
C ALA A 43 20.55 33.32 -7.61
N LEU A 44 19.70 32.77 -6.75
CA LEU A 44 19.99 32.51 -5.36
C LEU A 44 20.70 31.17 -5.15
N ARG A 45 20.47 30.19 -6.02
CA ARG A 45 21.13 28.87 -5.96
C ARG A 45 22.64 28.95 -6.03
N ALA A 46 23.16 29.89 -6.78
CA ALA A 46 24.61 30.08 -6.94
C ALA A 46 25.28 30.73 -5.72
N SER A 47 24.51 31.29 -4.76
CA SER A 47 25.07 31.95 -3.59
C SER A 47 25.75 30.95 -2.64
N SER A 48 26.86 31.36 -2.04
CA SER A 48 27.58 30.52 -1.05
C SER A 48 26.71 30.22 0.18
N PHE A 49 25.88 31.17 0.59
CA PHE A 49 24.96 31.01 1.72
C PHE A 49 23.91 29.93 1.43
N THR A 50 23.24 29.98 0.26
CA THR A 50 22.22 29.01 -0.11
C THR A 50 22.81 27.61 -0.21
N ARG A 51 23.98 27.47 -0.86
CA ARG A 51 24.66 26.16 -0.97
C ARG A 51 25.05 25.60 0.41
N HIS A 52 25.57 26.45 1.29
CA HIS A 52 25.92 26.01 2.65
C HIS A 52 24.67 25.56 3.43
N GLN A 53 23.58 26.34 3.40
CA GLN A 53 22.33 25.98 4.06
C GLN A 53 21.72 24.70 3.51
N GLN A 54 21.75 24.52 2.19
CA GLN A 54 21.27 23.26 1.56
C GLN A 54 22.12 22.06 1.97
N ALA A 55 23.44 22.20 2.04
CA ALA A 55 24.33 21.13 2.49
C ALA A 55 24.08 20.75 3.96
N GLU A 56 23.94 21.73 4.85
CA GLU A 56 23.60 21.49 6.27
C GLU A 56 22.24 20.83 6.43
N MET A 57 21.23 21.28 5.69
CA MET A 57 19.90 20.68 5.72
C MET A 57 19.92 19.24 5.18
N ALA A 58 20.62 18.98 4.09
CA ALA A 58 20.78 17.65 3.55
C ALA A 58 21.48 16.70 4.53
N ALA A 59 22.57 17.18 5.17
CA ALA A 59 23.26 16.43 6.22
C ALA A 59 22.36 16.14 7.43
N HIS A 60 21.57 17.12 7.86
CA HIS A 60 20.60 16.95 8.94
C HIS A 60 19.53 15.90 8.59
N LEU A 61 18.90 16.03 7.41
CA LEU A 61 17.87 15.09 6.94
C LEU A 61 18.43 13.68 6.77
N SER A 62 19.62 13.53 6.25
CA SER A 62 20.32 12.26 6.13
C SER A 62 20.57 11.62 7.49
N ARG A 63 20.97 12.42 8.50
CA ARG A 63 21.20 11.93 9.86
C ARG A 63 19.91 11.45 10.53
N ILE A 64 18.83 12.23 10.47
CA ILE A 64 17.55 11.88 11.11
C ILE A 64 16.84 10.72 10.42
N SER A 65 17.19 10.39 9.18
CA SER A 65 16.66 9.23 8.45
C SER A 65 17.35 7.91 8.80
N GLN A 66 18.48 7.94 9.50
CA GLN A 66 19.13 6.72 10.00
C GLN A 66 18.35 6.13 11.19
N PRO A 67 18.42 4.81 11.43
CA PRO A 67 17.85 4.20 12.62
C PRO A 67 18.35 4.93 13.90
N GLY A 68 17.43 5.34 14.78
CA GLY A 68 17.75 6.09 15.98
C GLY A 68 18.08 7.58 15.77
N GLY A 69 18.09 8.06 14.51
CA GLY A 69 18.49 9.43 14.18
C GLY A 69 17.59 10.54 14.73
N LEU A 70 16.33 10.21 15.04
CA LEU A 70 15.45 11.10 15.81
C LEU A 70 15.57 10.83 17.30
N PHE A 71 15.46 9.54 17.68
CA PHE A 71 15.45 9.19 19.10
C PHE A 71 15.48 7.66 19.26
N GLU A 72 16.18 7.18 20.28
CA GLU A 72 16.24 5.78 20.64
C GLU A 72 15.42 5.53 21.91
N ASP A 73 14.49 4.58 21.84
CA ASP A 73 13.73 4.12 22.98
C ASP A 73 13.87 2.61 23.11
N THR A 74 14.97 2.17 23.65
CA THR A 74 15.25 0.75 23.88
C THR A 74 14.53 0.20 25.11
N ALA A 75 14.10 1.09 26.03
CA ALA A 75 13.52 0.67 27.31
C ALA A 75 12.02 0.36 27.24
N VAL A 76 11.25 1.11 26.44
CA VAL A 76 9.79 1.00 26.43
C VAL A 76 9.26 0.36 25.13
N THR A 77 9.69 0.87 23.99
CA THR A 77 9.16 0.41 22.70
C THR A 77 10.14 -0.50 21.95
N GLY A 78 11.40 -0.52 22.31
CA GLY A 78 12.47 -1.19 21.56
C GLY A 78 12.72 -0.56 20.19
N GLY A 79 12.33 0.72 20.01
CA GLY A 79 12.31 1.39 18.72
C GLY A 79 13.52 2.29 18.49
N HIS A 80 14.04 2.23 17.27
CA HIS A 80 15.05 3.15 16.74
C HIS A 80 14.33 4.16 15.83
N TRP A 81 13.77 5.23 16.42
CA TRP A 81 12.94 6.18 15.73
C TRP A 81 13.75 7.03 14.74
N ARG A 82 13.22 7.13 13.53
CA ARG A 82 13.82 7.89 12.45
C ARG A 82 12.77 8.63 11.62
N ALA A 83 13.17 9.69 10.93
CA ALA A 83 12.32 10.36 9.98
C ALA A 83 12.04 9.45 8.77
N ARG A 84 10.79 9.46 8.31
CA ARG A 84 10.30 8.66 7.18
C ARG A 84 9.36 9.51 6.33
N GLN A 85 9.28 9.21 5.07
CA GLN A 85 8.30 9.81 4.18
C GLN A 85 7.20 8.79 3.87
N ARG A 86 5.96 9.10 4.28
CA ARG A 86 4.81 8.28 3.92
C ARG A 86 4.44 8.50 2.47
N ARG A 87 4.46 7.42 1.72
CA ARG A 87 4.03 7.38 0.33
C ARG A 87 2.75 6.59 0.19
N VAL A 88 1.84 7.11 -0.62
CA VAL A 88 0.64 6.39 -1.05
C VAL A 88 0.74 6.23 -2.56
N ARG A 89 0.69 4.99 -3.03
CA ARG A 89 0.62 4.65 -4.44
C ARG A 89 -0.70 3.98 -4.71
N ALA A 90 -1.31 4.27 -5.83
CA ALA A 90 -2.57 3.69 -6.21
C ALA A 90 -2.49 3.15 -7.63
N VAL A 91 -3.01 1.95 -7.82
CA VAL A 91 -3.14 1.29 -9.11
C VAL A 91 -4.63 1.15 -9.40
N LEU A 92 -5.04 1.61 -10.56
CA LEU A 92 -6.41 1.46 -11.04
C LEU A 92 -6.38 0.48 -12.22
N TYR A 93 -7.18 -0.57 -12.11
CA TYR A 93 -7.28 -1.55 -13.18
C TYR A 93 -8.67 -2.15 -13.29
N ARG A 94 -8.92 -2.78 -14.42
CA ARG A 94 -10.12 -3.54 -14.69
C ARG A 94 -9.75 -4.81 -15.45
N ARG A 95 -10.26 -5.95 -14.98
CA ARG A 95 -10.15 -7.20 -15.72
C ARG A 95 -11.40 -7.39 -16.55
N ARG A 96 -11.26 -7.47 -17.86
CA ARG A 96 -12.38 -7.71 -18.77
C ARG A 96 -12.48 -9.18 -19.16
N SER A 97 -13.70 -9.68 -19.15
CA SER A 97 -14.01 -11.07 -19.52
C SER A 97 -14.27 -11.24 -21.02
N SER A 98 -14.57 -10.17 -21.77
CA SER A 98 -14.88 -10.24 -23.19
C SER A 98 -13.71 -9.86 -24.09
N SER A 99 -13.39 -10.76 -25.04
CA SER A 99 -12.30 -10.63 -26.02
C SER A 99 -12.62 -9.71 -27.20
N HIS A 100 -13.76 -9.02 -27.22
CA HIS A 100 -14.25 -8.31 -28.41
C HIS A 100 -13.94 -6.82 -28.49
N GLN A 101 -13.21 -6.26 -27.53
CA GLN A 101 -12.78 -4.86 -27.64
C GLN A 101 -11.32 -4.75 -28.09
N HIS A 102 -11.06 -3.78 -28.95
CA HIS A 102 -9.69 -3.43 -29.31
C HIS A 102 -8.91 -2.93 -28.09
N ALA A 103 -7.61 -3.20 -28.02
CA ALA A 103 -6.75 -2.75 -26.93
C ALA A 103 -6.79 -1.21 -26.76
N ASP A 104 -6.86 -0.48 -27.88
CA ASP A 104 -6.92 0.97 -27.92
C ASP A 104 -8.16 1.55 -27.20
N ASP A 105 -9.31 0.86 -27.29
CA ASP A 105 -10.55 1.28 -26.58
C ASP A 105 -10.39 1.10 -25.08
N ALA A 106 -9.73 0.03 -24.64
CA ALA A 106 -9.49 -0.25 -23.22
C ALA A 106 -8.50 0.75 -22.60
N GLU A 107 -7.46 1.12 -23.33
CA GLU A 107 -6.50 2.13 -22.90
C GLU A 107 -7.15 3.52 -22.80
N THR A 108 -7.94 3.92 -23.80
CA THR A 108 -8.67 5.19 -23.79
C THR A 108 -9.61 5.27 -22.60
N GLU A 109 -10.38 4.20 -22.33
CA GLU A 109 -11.26 4.14 -21.17
C GLU A 109 -10.50 4.26 -19.84
N LEU A 110 -9.38 3.53 -19.69
CA LEU A 110 -8.55 3.63 -18.51
C LEU A 110 -8.01 5.05 -18.30
N ASN A 111 -7.53 5.69 -19.36
CA ASN A 111 -7.03 7.05 -19.33
C ASN A 111 -8.10 8.04 -18.90
N ASP A 112 -9.33 7.91 -19.41
CA ASP A 112 -10.47 8.77 -19.08
C ASP A 112 -10.89 8.59 -17.61
N VAL A 113 -10.96 7.36 -17.11
CA VAL A 113 -11.31 7.09 -15.72
C VAL A 113 -10.22 7.61 -14.78
N ALA A 114 -8.95 7.38 -15.12
CA ALA A 114 -7.82 7.87 -14.35
C ALA A 114 -7.78 9.40 -14.29
N ALA A 115 -8.02 10.08 -15.41
CA ALA A 115 -8.08 11.54 -15.46
C ALA A 115 -9.21 12.11 -14.59
N ARG A 116 -10.41 11.54 -14.65
CA ARG A 116 -11.54 11.94 -13.79
C ARG A 116 -11.23 11.72 -12.32
N TRP A 117 -10.62 10.57 -11.97
CA TRP A 117 -10.26 10.28 -10.60
C TRP A 117 -9.20 11.25 -10.08
N MET A 118 -8.15 11.54 -10.85
CA MET A 118 -7.13 12.53 -10.49
C MET A 118 -7.73 13.93 -10.29
N ALA A 119 -8.64 14.37 -11.18
CA ALA A 119 -9.33 15.64 -11.05
C ALA A 119 -10.19 15.71 -9.77
N SER A 120 -10.86 14.60 -9.42
CA SER A 120 -11.65 14.51 -8.19
C SER A 120 -10.77 14.51 -6.93
N LEU A 121 -9.60 13.88 -6.96
CA LEU A 121 -8.61 13.96 -5.87
C LEU A 121 -8.09 15.39 -5.72
N ALA A 122 -7.78 16.07 -6.82
CA ALA A 122 -7.30 17.45 -6.81
C ALA A 122 -8.34 18.40 -6.20
N SER A 123 -9.64 18.22 -6.51
CA SER A 123 -10.72 19.00 -5.91
C SER A 123 -10.82 18.80 -4.39
N ALA A 124 -10.39 17.64 -3.89
CA ALA A 124 -10.32 17.35 -2.46
C ALA A 124 -8.98 17.80 -1.81
N GLY A 125 -8.14 18.54 -2.54
CA GLY A 125 -6.83 19.01 -2.06
C GLY A 125 -5.72 17.95 -2.07
N ILE A 126 -5.95 16.79 -2.69
CA ILE A 126 -4.96 15.71 -2.81
C ILE A 126 -4.24 15.85 -4.14
N ARG A 127 -2.91 16.06 -4.07
CA ARG A 127 -2.08 16.09 -5.26
C ARG A 127 -1.68 14.66 -5.65
N ALA A 128 -2.13 14.22 -6.81
CA ALA A 128 -1.75 12.95 -7.40
C ALA A 128 -1.02 13.21 -8.74
N SER A 129 -0.01 12.42 -9.04
CA SER A 129 0.66 12.41 -10.34
C SER A 129 0.61 10.99 -10.91
N ARG A 130 0.48 10.88 -12.23
CA ARG A 130 0.58 9.58 -12.88
C ARG A 130 2.03 9.10 -12.80
N ALA A 131 2.22 7.87 -12.37
CA ALA A 131 3.53 7.21 -12.45
C ALA A 131 3.75 6.72 -13.89
N ASP A 132 4.96 6.91 -14.37
CA ASP A 132 5.48 6.29 -15.60
C ASP A 132 6.15 4.94 -15.30
N GLY A 133 6.62 4.26 -16.31
CA GLY A 133 7.32 2.99 -16.18
C GLY A 133 8.55 3.09 -15.29
N LYS A 134 9.29 4.20 -15.38
CA LYS A 134 10.45 4.45 -14.52
C LYS A 134 10.07 4.57 -13.04
N ALA A 135 9.05 5.33 -12.71
CA ALA A 135 8.62 5.50 -11.32
C ALA A 135 8.11 4.18 -10.71
N LEU A 136 7.46 3.34 -11.51
CA LEU A 136 7.03 2.02 -11.09
C LEU A 136 8.22 1.08 -10.89
N TYR A 137 9.19 1.11 -11.80
CA TYR A 137 10.43 0.35 -11.71
C TYR A 137 11.25 0.74 -10.47
N ASP A 138 11.47 2.04 -10.27
CA ASP A 138 12.22 2.58 -9.13
C ASP A 138 11.59 2.19 -7.77
N TRP A 139 10.28 2.01 -7.75
CA TRP A 139 9.58 1.55 -6.54
C TRP A 139 9.70 0.05 -6.32
N LEU A 140 9.47 -0.76 -7.36
CA LEU A 140 9.34 -2.20 -7.24
C LEU A 140 10.68 -2.95 -7.28
N LEU A 141 11.66 -2.46 -8.04
CA LEU A 141 12.95 -3.16 -8.17
C LEU A 141 13.64 -3.40 -6.82
N PRO A 142 13.77 -2.41 -5.91
CA PRO A 142 14.39 -2.64 -4.61
C PRO A 142 13.55 -3.52 -3.66
N TRP A 143 12.25 -3.63 -3.91
CA TRP A 143 11.38 -4.51 -3.14
C TRP A 143 11.63 -5.98 -3.46
N PHE A 144 11.76 -6.30 -4.76
CA PHE A 144 12.01 -7.66 -5.23
C PHE A 144 13.49 -8.03 -5.23
N ASN A 145 14.38 -7.06 -5.05
CA ASN A 145 15.83 -7.28 -4.94
C ASN A 145 16.37 -6.54 -3.72
N PRO A 146 15.99 -7.02 -2.51
CA PRO A 146 16.32 -6.31 -1.28
C PRO A 146 17.79 -6.39 -0.89
N GLN A 147 18.53 -7.38 -1.40
CA GLN A 147 19.94 -7.62 -1.07
C GLN A 147 20.68 -8.36 -2.22
N PRO A 148 20.74 -7.77 -3.43
CA PRO A 148 21.46 -8.41 -4.51
C PRO A 148 22.96 -8.59 -4.17
N ALA A 149 23.53 -9.71 -4.56
CA ALA A 149 24.93 -10.05 -4.28
C ALA A 149 25.96 -9.01 -4.81
N ALA A 150 25.56 -8.23 -5.82
CA ALA A 150 26.41 -7.22 -6.46
C ALA A 150 26.34 -5.83 -5.80
N THR A 151 25.53 -5.64 -4.75
CA THR A 151 25.31 -4.34 -4.11
C THR A 151 25.36 -4.45 -2.59
N ASP A 152 25.36 -3.29 -1.91
CA ASP A 152 25.22 -3.23 -0.44
C ASP A 152 23.75 -3.37 0.04
N GLY A 153 22.82 -3.65 -0.88
CA GLY A 153 21.39 -3.81 -0.58
C GLY A 153 20.63 -2.50 -0.36
N SER A 154 21.25 -1.34 -0.52
CA SER A 154 20.51 -0.08 -0.51
C SER A 154 19.68 0.08 -1.79
N ALA A 155 18.49 0.65 -1.67
CA ALA A 155 17.63 0.91 -2.84
C ALA A 155 18.35 1.71 -3.93
N LYS A 156 19.18 2.69 -3.52
CA LYS A 156 19.97 3.47 -4.44
C LYS A 156 21.02 2.61 -5.17
N ALA A 157 21.75 1.77 -4.46
CA ALA A 157 22.78 0.92 -5.07
C ALA A 157 22.15 -0.09 -6.05
N VAL A 158 20.96 -0.62 -5.73
CA VAL A 158 20.23 -1.51 -6.64
C VAL A 158 19.84 -0.79 -7.93
N LEU A 159 19.29 0.43 -7.83
CA LEU A 159 18.88 1.24 -8.98
C LEU A 159 20.07 1.76 -9.80
N ASP A 160 21.20 2.08 -9.14
CA ASP A 160 22.43 2.48 -9.81
C ASP A 160 23.05 1.30 -10.60
N ALA A 161 22.93 0.07 -10.07
CA ALA A 161 23.45 -1.14 -10.70
C ALA A 161 22.54 -1.65 -11.84
N ALA A 162 21.23 -1.46 -11.72
CA ALA A 162 20.22 -1.84 -12.71
C ALA A 162 19.29 -0.64 -12.99
N PRO A 163 19.74 0.35 -13.76
CA PRO A 163 18.89 1.49 -14.11
C PRO A 163 17.76 1.08 -15.04
N TYR A 164 16.64 1.84 -14.99
CA TYR A 164 15.50 1.59 -15.87
C TYR A 164 15.91 1.65 -17.35
N PRO A 165 15.62 0.60 -18.12
CA PRO A 165 16.11 0.49 -19.50
C PRO A 165 15.39 1.42 -20.50
N GLY A 166 14.29 2.05 -20.10
CA GLY A 166 13.45 2.89 -20.99
C GLY A 166 12.24 2.13 -21.53
N ASP A 167 11.29 2.88 -22.09
CA ASP A 167 10.03 2.32 -22.60
C ASP A 167 10.16 1.79 -24.04
N THR A 168 11.19 2.22 -24.77
CA THR A 168 11.36 1.97 -26.22
C THR A 168 12.42 0.93 -26.56
N ASP A 169 13.34 0.63 -25.65
CA ASP A 169 14.53 -0.19 -25.93
C ASP A 169 14.40 -1.62 -25.37
N LEU A 170 13.18 -2.02 -25.01
CA LEU A 170 12.96 -3.36 -24.48
C LEU A 170 13.13 -4.41 -25.57
N PRO A 171 13.88 -5.50 -25.33
CA PRO A 171 13.93 -6.62 -26.24
C PRO A 171 12.53 -7.17 -26.52
N PHE A 172 12.26 -7.56 -27.74
CA PHE A 172 10.99 -8.14 -28.12
C PHE A 172 10.65 -9.37 -27.24
N GLY A 173 9.45 -9.37 -26.66
CA GLY A 173 8.98 -10.43 -25.75
C GLY A 173 9.39 -10.27 -24.29
N TYR A 174 10.05 -9.18 -23.90
CA TYR A 174 10.37 -8.91 -22.50
C TYR A 174 9.17 -8.32 -21.77
N GLU A 175 8.72 -8.98 -20.71
CA GLU A 175 7.68 -8.46 -19.86
C GLU A 175 8.27 -7.57 -18.75
N PHE A 176 7.54 -6.53 -18.35
CA PHE A 176 8.00 -5.62 -17.28
C PHE A 176 8.30 -6.37 -15.97
N ALA A 177 7.54 -7.41 -15.65
CA ALA A 177 7.77 -8.23 -14.47
C ALA A 177 9.14 -8.94 -14.48
N GLU A 178 9.63 -9.35 -15.64
CA GLU A 178 10.94 -10.01 -15.78
C GLU A 178 12.09 -9.03 -15.49
N GLN A 179 11.89 -7.75 -15.76
CA GLN A 179 12.91 -6.72 -15.48
C GLN A 179 13.04 -6.43 -13.98
N LEU A 180 12.02 -6.74 -13.20
CA LEU A 180 12.02 -6.52 -11.76
C LEU A 180 12.75 -7.62 -10.97
N LEU A 181 13.16 -8.71 -11.59
CA LEU A 181 13.75 -9.86 -10.92
C LEU A 181 15.20 -10.07 -11.38
N LEU A 182 16.17 -9.61 -10.56
CA LEU A 182 17.61 -9.83 -10.81
C LEU A 182 18.06 -11.23 -10.39
N SER A 183 17.27 -11.90 -9.57
CA SER A 183 17.48 -13.28 -9.13
C SER A 183 16.17 -14.07 -9.19
N THR A 184 16.26 -15.41 -9.21
CA THR A 184 15.06 -16.26 -9.21
C THR A 184 14.42 -16.28 -7.84
N PRO A 185 13.14 -15.87 -7.70
CA PRO A 185 12.45 -15.94 -6.43
C PRO A 185 12.11 -17.39 -6.08
N GLU A 186 12.10 -17.72 -4.80
CA GLU A 186 11.77 -19.06 -4.29
C GLU A 186 10.49 -19.01 -3.44
N ALA A 187 9.56 -19.93 -3.71
CA ALA A 187 8.37 -20.14 -2.88
C ALA A 187 8.61 -21.32 -1.93
N ARG A 188 8.95 -21.07 -0.67
CA ARG A 188 9.21 -22.11 0.32
C ARG A 188 8.82 -21.70 1.74
N GLN A 189 8.50 -22.66 2.57
CA GLN A 189 8.18 -22.46 4.00
C GLN A 189 7.06 -21.43 4.24
N GLY A 190 6.08 -21.36 3.33
CA GLY A 190 4.94 -20.43 3.42
C GLY A 190 5.31 -18.96 3.19
N ALA A 191 6.46 -18.68 2.59
CA ALA A 191 6.96 -17.37 2.25
C ALA A 191 7.50 -17.33 0.81
N TRP A 192 7.55 -16.14 0.23
CA TRP A 192 8.37 -15.84 -0.94
C TRP A 192 9.75 -15.39 -0.48
N TRP A 193 10.76 -15.82 -1.20
CA TRP A 193 12.15 -15.47 -0.90
C TRP A 193 12.75 -14.72 -2.07
N PHE A 194 13.20 -13.50 -1.79
CA PHE A 194 13.90 -12.64 -2.73
C PHE A 194 15.29 -12.37 -2.17
N ASP A 195 16.35 -12.65 -2.93
CA ASP A 195 17.75 -12.54 -2.52
C ASP A 195 18.05 -13.20 -1.16
N GLY A 196 17.39 -14.32 -0.86
CA GLY A 196 17.54 -15.03 0.41
C GLY A 196 16.79 -14.43 1.59
N LEU A 197 16.04 -13.36 1.41
CA LEU A 197 15.18 -12.75 2.44
C LEU A 197 13.72 -13.20 2.32
N PRO A 198 13.07 -13.62 3.41
CA PRO A 198 11.70 -14.09 3.37
C PRO A 198 10.70 -12.93 3.41
N HIS A 199 9.72 -12.97 2.52
CA HIS A 199 8.60 -12.05 2.40
C HIS A 199 7.29 -12.78 2.63
N ARG A 200 6.35 -12.13 3.29
CA ARG A 200 5.00 -12.66 3.48
C ARG A 200 3.96 -11.55 3.48
N VAL A 201 2.75 -11.89 3.08
CA VAL A 201 1.58 -11.05 3.27
C VAL A 201 0.73 -11.57 4.43
N VAL A 202 0.17 -10.65 5.21
CA VAL A 202 -0.79 -10.94 6.28
C VAL A 202 -2.12 -10.31 5.89
N THR A 203 -3.08 -11.15 5.54
CA THR A 203 -4.42 -10.73 5.12
C THR A 203 -5.32 -10.51 6.34
N ILE A 204 -6.15 -9.49 6.31
CA ILE A 204 -7.16 -9.23 7.33
C ILE A 204 -8.39 -10.06 7.01
N GLN A 205 -8.73 -10.96 7.93
CA GLN A 205 -9.89 -11.83 7.81
C GLN A 205 -11.19 -11.11 8.16
N GLN A 206 -11.15 -10.25 9.19
CA GLN A 206 -12.35 -9.62 9.73
C GLN A 206 -12.03 -8.26 10.34
N LEU A 207 -12.96 -7.33 10.17
CA LEU A 207 -13.03 -6.09 10.94
C LEU A 207 -14.05 -6.29 12.08
N ARG A 208 -13.60 -6.16 13.33
CA ARG A 208 -14.48 -6.31 14.51
C ARG A 208 -15.37 -5.09 14.74
N SER A 209 -15.00 -3.96 14.16
CA SER A 209 -15.76 -2.72 14.19
C SER A 209 -15.53 -1.96 12.92
N ALA A 210 -16.51 -1.15 12.50
CA ALA A 210 -16.36 -0.27 11.35
C ALA A 210 -15.18 0.69 11.56
N PRO A 211 -14.19 0.75 10.64
CA PRO A 211 -13.07 1.65 10.77
C PRO A 211 -13.53 3.10 10.61
N GLY A 212 -13.10 3.97 11.50
CA GLY A 212 -13.30 5.40 11.34
C GLY A 212 -12.35 6.02 10.31
N ILE A 213 -12.62 7.25 9.91
CA ILE A 213 -11.72 8.01 9.02
C ILE A 213 -10.33 8.08 9.66
N GLY A 214 -9.30 7.80 8.86
CA GLY A 214 -7.91 7.78 9.31
C GLY A 214 -7.58 6.69 10.33
N HIS A 215 -8.33 5.60 10.37
CA HIS A 215 -8.19 4.53 11.37
C HIS A 215 -6.76 4.02 11.54
N LEU A 216 -6.00 3.94 10.46
CA LEU A 216 -4.62 3.45 10.46
C LEU A 216 -3.60 4.59 10.46
N THR A 217 -3.87 5.70 9.78
CA THR A 217 -2.87 6.72 9.44
C THR A 217 -3.05 8.06 10.15
N ALA A 218 -4.21 8.31 10.77
CA ALA A 218 -4.40 9.52 11.57
C ALA A 218 -3.93 9.30 13.01
N GLU A 219 -3.32 10.34 13.58
CA GLU A 219 -2.99 10.35 15.00
C GLU A 219 -4.25 10.27 15.86
N ARG A 220 -4.19 9.46 16.89
CA ARG A 220 -5.27 9.30 17.86
C ARG A 220 -4.71 9.35 19.27
N PRO A 221 -5.35 10.11 20.18
CA PRO A 221 -4.96 10.14 21.58
C PRO A 221 -5.21 8.75 22.21
N ARG A 222 -4.24 8.28 22.95
CA ARG A 222 -4.36 7.04 23.75
C ARG A 222 -3.62 7.26 25.09
N GLY A 223 -4.38 7.62 26.12
CA GLY A 223 -3.82 8.12 27.37
C GLY A 223 -3.08 9.44 27.11
N ASP A 224 -1.85 9.55 27.59
CA ASP A 224 -1.00 10.74 27.44
C ASP A 224 -0.23 10.80 26.11
N GLN A 225 -0.45 9.83 25.21
CA GLN A 225 0.25 9.72 23.94
C GLN A 225 -0.71 9.90 22.76
N SER A 226 -0.21 10.52 21.70
CA SER A 226 -0.88 10.58 20.40
C SER A 226 0.00 9.94 19.34
N PHE A 227 -0.54 8.97 18.60
CA PHE A 227 0.17 8.29 17.51
C PHE A 227 -0.80 7.73 16.48
N ALA A 228 -0.32 7.60 15.24
CA ALA A 228 -0.99 6.80 14.24
C ALA A 228 -0.61 5.33 14.41
N LEU A 229 -1.57 4.42 14.21
CA LEU A 229 -1.32 2.99 14.28
C LEU A 229 -0.20 2.58 13.31
N PHE A 230 -0.19 3.15 12.12
CA PHE A 230 0.79 2.84 11.08
C PHE A 230 2.23 3.15 11.50
N ASP A 231 2.46 4.20 12.31
CA ASP A 231 3.80 4.57 12.80
C ASP A 231 4.43 3.50 13.71
N ARG A 232 3.60 2.65 14.30
CA ARG A 232 4.02 1.60 15.23
C ARG A 232 4.09 0.20 14.60
N LEU A 233 3.86 0.09 13.31
CA LEU A 233 4.02 -1.16 12.59
C LEU A 233 5.51 -1.49 12.40
N PRO A 234 5.86 -2.76 12.21
CA PRO A 234 7.24 -3.14 11.89
C PRO A 234 7.76 -2.39 10.68
N GLU A 235 9.06 -2.09 10.65
CA GLU A 235 9.68 -1.47 9.48
C GLU A 235 9.48 -2.34 8.23
N HIS A 236 9.48 -1.68 7.06
CA HIS A 236 9.20 -2.29 5.76
C HIS A 236 7.78 -2.88 5.64
N THR A 237 6.85 -2.52 6.53
CA THR A 237 5.45 -2.89 6.32
C THR A 237 4.86 -2.05 5.19
N VAL A 238 4.23 -2.74 4.23
CA VAL A 238 3.40 -2.10 3.19
C VAL A 238 1.96 -2.51 3.43
N LEU A 239 1.08 -1.53 3.67
CA LEU A 239 -0.35 -1.76 3.67
C LEU A 239 -0.84 -1.77 2.22
N ALA A 240 -1.50 -2.84 1.82
CA ALA A 240 -2.27 -2.93 0.59
C ALA A 240 -3.77 -2.91 0.90
N MET A 241 -4.50 -2.06 0.22
CA MET A 241 -5.95 -1.95 0.31
C MET A 241 -6.54 -2.04 -1.09
N SER A 242 -7.33 -3.06 -1.35
CA SER A 242 -8.04 -3.23 -2.62
C SER A 242 -9.51 -2.87 -2.44
N VAL A 243 -10.00 -1.93 -3.21
CA VAL A 243 -11.41 -1.50 -3.26
C VAL A 243 -11.99 -1.93 -4.59
N THR A 244 -12.99 -2.80 -4.56
CA THR A 244 -13.71 -3.22 -5.77
C THR A 244 -14.92 -2.31 -5.96
N VAL A 245 -14.89 -1.48 -7.01
CA VAL A 245 -15.96 -0.50 -7.32
C VAL A 245 -17.10 -1.21 -8.05
N LYS A 246 -17.86 -1.97 -7.28
CA LYS A 246 -18.93 -2.83 -7.77
C LYS A 246 -20.26 -2.09 -7.85
N ALA A 247 -21.08 -2.41 -8.85
CA ALA A 247 -22.41 -1.84 -9.00
C ALA A 247 -23.27 -2.07 -7.74
N GLN A 248 -23.94 -1.02 -7.25
CA GLN A 248 -24.63 -1.05 -5.96
C GLN A 248 -25.79 -2.04 -5.92
N HIS A 249 -26.42 -2.34 -7.06
CA HIS A 249 -27.44 -3.39 -7.12
C HIS A 249 -26.86 -4.78 -6.83
N ALA A 250 -25.64 -5.08 -7.30
CA ALA A 250 -24.96 -6.35 -7.03
C ALA A 250 -24.53 -6.46 -5.57
N VAL A 251 -24.04 -5.35 -4.97
CA VAL A 251 -23.72 -5.29 -3.53
C VAL A 251 -24.98 -5.52 -2.68
N ARG A 252 -26.10 -4.86 -3.05
CA ARG A 252 -27.40 -5.05 -2.35
C ARG A 252 -27.88 -6.48 -2.41
N ASN A 253 -27.78 -7.12 -3.58
CA ASN A 253 -28.14 -8.53 -3.76
C ASN A 253 -27.25 -9.45 -2.91
N HIS A 254 -25.95 -9.15 -2.83
CA HIS A 254 -25.04 -9.90 -1.96
C HIS A 254 -25.42 -9.78 -0.48
N ILE A 255 -25.67 -8.57 0.02
CA ILE A 255 -26.09 -8.33 1.41
C ILE A 255 -27.41 -9.07 1.71
N ALA A 256 -28.40 -9.01 0.81
CA ALA A 256 -29.64 -9.73 0.95
C ALA A 256 -29.45 -11.27 0.97
N ASN A 257 -28.49 -11.79 0.22
CA ASN A 257 -28.14 -13.22 0.23
C ASN A 257 -27.49 -13.61 1.57
N VAL A 258 -26.51 -12.82 2.06
CA VAL A 258 -25.87 -13.04 3.36
C VAL A 258 -26.92 -13.02 4.48
N LYS A 259 -27.84 -12.06 4.47
CA LYS A 259 -28.93 -11.95 5.44
C LYS A 259 -29.85 -13.18 5.40
N ARG A 260 -30.19 -13.69 4.20
CA ARG A 260 -31.00 -14.91 4.05
C ARG A 260 -30.27 -16.17 4.49
N ALA A 261 -28.96 -16.23 4.29
CA ALA A 261 -28.15 -17.38 4.72
C ALA A 261 -27.93 -17.44 6.24
N ALA A 262 -28.08 -16.30 6.95
CA ALA A 262 -27.94 -16.21 8.40
C ALA A 262 -29.20 -16.78 9.10
N VAL A 263 -29.40 -18.10 9.04
CA VAL A 263 -30.57 -18.82 9.60
C VAL A 263 -30.24 -19.33 11.02
N GLY A 264 -31.24 -19.36 11.87
CA GLY A 264 -31.14 -19.89 13.23
C GLY A 264 -30.98 -18.82 14.32
N ASP A 265 -30.94 -19.28 15.58
CA ASP A 265 -30.92 -18.42 16.77
C ASP A 265 -29.51 -18.28 17.39
N SER A 266 -28.47 -18.68 16.68
CA SER A 266 -27.09 -18.48 17.16
C SER A 266 -26.76 -16.99 17.24
N ALA A 267 -25.91 -16.61 18.21
CA ALA A 267 -25.43 -15.24 18.36
C ALA A 267 -24.73 -14.73 17.08
N GLU A 268 -24.02 -15.61 16.38
CA GLU A 268 -23.34 -15.32 15.12
C GLU A 268 -24.33 -14.99 13.99
N ALA A 269 -25.41 -15.78 13.85
CA ALA A 269 -26.48 -15.50 12.89
C ALA A 269 -27.21 -14.20 13.21
N ALA A 270 -27.44 -13.90 14.50
CA ALA A 270 -28.03 -12.65 14.93
C ALA A 270 -27.14 -11.44 14.58
N MET A 271 -25.84 -11.49 14.88
CA MET A 271 -24.87 -10.46 14.49
C MET A 271 -24.83 -10.25 12.98
N THR A 272 -24.73 -11.34 12.21
CA THR A 272 -24.70 -11.25 10.74
C THR A 272 -25.96 -10.56 10.19
N ARG A 273 -27.14 -10.85 10.74
CA ARG A 273 -28.38 -10.15 10.35
C ARG A 273 -28.37 -8.67 10.75
N GLU A 274 -27.84 -8.34 11.91
CA GLU A 274 -27.73 -6.95 12.38
C GLU A 274 -26.77 -6.15 11.50
N ASP A 275 -25.61 -6.69 11.16
CA ASP A 275 -24.63 -6.08 10.26
C ASP A 275 -25.22 -5.88 8.85
N ALA A 276 -25.93 -6.88 8.32
CA ALA A 276 -26.62 -6.77 7.04
C ALA A 276 -27.70 -5.66 7.06
N ASN A 277 -28.48 -5.57 8.14
CA ASN A 277 -29.46 -4.50 8.32
C ASN A 277 -28.81 -3.11 8.44
N ALA A 278 -27.65 -3.02 9.09
CA ALA A 278 -26.89 -1.78 9.19
C ALA A 278 -26.39 -1.34 7.80
N ALA A 279 -25.86 -2.27 7.01
CA ALA A 279 -25.43 -2.03 5.64
C ALA A 279 -26.61 -1.59 4.75
N GLU A 280 -27.77 -2.25 4.83
CA GLU A 280 -28.99 -1.85 4.09
C GLU A 280 -29.44 -0.43 4.46
N ARG A 281 -29.39 -0.06 5.76
CA ARG A 281 -29.72 1.31 6.21
C ARG A 281 -28.76 2.35 5.63
N GLN A 282 -27.45 2.05 5.59
CA GLN A 282 -26.47 2.95 4.97
C GLN A 282 -26.74 3.16 3.48
N MET A 283 -27.05 2.08 2.76
CA MET A 283 -27.40 2.20 1.32
C MET A 283 -28.72 2.95 1.11
N ALA A 284 -29.70 2.76 1.99
CA ALA A 284 -30.97 3.50 1.93
C ALA A 284 -30.78 5.00 2.19
N SER A 285 -29.77 5.40 2.96
CA SER A 285 -29.39 6.81 3.21
C SER A 285 -28.61 7.42 2.04
N GLY A 286 -28.43 6.71 0.93
CA GLY A 286 -27.68 7.20 -0.23
C GLY A 286 -26.17 6.93 -0.18
N ASN A 287 -25.67 6.25 0.84
CA ASN A 287 -24.27 5.86 0.89
C ASN A 287 -24.00 4.67 -0.04
N LYS A 288 -22.84 4.68 -0.67
CA LYS A 288 -22.35 3.56 -1.48
C LYS A 288 -21.44 2.67 -0.64
N LEU A 289 -21.57 1.36 -0.82
CA LEU A 289 -20.74 0.35 -0.16
C LEU A 289 -19.91 -0.39 -1.20
N TYR A 290 -18.65 -0.62 -0.88
CA TYR A 290 -17.73 -1.34 -1.75
C TYR A 290 -17.03 -2.46 -0.97
N PRO A 291 -16.84 -3.64 -1.59
CA PRO A 291 -15.95 -4.65 -1.03
C PRO A 291 -14.53 -4.12 -0.90
N VAL A 292 -13.93 -4.36 0.27
CA VAL A 292 -12.56 -3.94 0.58
C VAL A 292 -11.79 -5.12 1.15
N ASP A 293 -10.63 -5.40 0.55
CA ASP A 293 -9.64 -6.32 1.09
C ASP A 293 -8.46 -5.52 1.67
N LEU A 294 -7.95 -5.96 2.82
CA LEU A 294 -6.79 -5.37 3.48
C LEU A 294 -5.71 -6.43 3.68
N ALA A 295 -4.49 -6.09 3.35
CA ALA A 295 -3.33 -6.95 3.53
C ALA A 295 -2.11 -6.13 3.94
N PHE A 296 -1.16 -6.76 4.63
CA PHE A 296 0.08 -6.15 5.07
C PHE A 296 1.25 -7.01 4.58
N TYR A 297 2.07 -6.45 3.70
CA TYR A 297 3.32 -7.07 3.29
C TYR A 297 4.40 -6.83 4.34
N LEU A 298 5.18 -7.85 4.60
CA LEU A 298 6.29 -7.83 5.54
C LEU A 298 7.50 -8.55 4.94
N ARG A 299 8.67 -8.10 5.32
CA ARG A 299 9.96 -8.73 5.05
C ARG A 299 10.69 -8.96 6.35
N GLY A 300 11.38 -10.08 6.46
CA GLY A 300 12.29 -10.39 7.55
C GLY A 300 13.73 -10.57 7.08
N ASP A 301 14.67 -10.50 8.00
CA ASP A 301 16.07 -10.82 7.71
C ASP A 301 16.28 -12.34 7.66
N ASP A 302 15.44 -13.09 8.37
CA ASP A 302 15.28 -14.53 8.31
C ASP A 302 13.82 -14.90 8.70
N LEU A 303 13.49 -16.20 8.71
CA LEU A 303 12.15 -16.66 9.09
C LEU A 303 11.81 -16.34 10.55
N THR A 304 12.75 -16.36 11.44
CA THR A 304 12.55 -16.08 12.87
C THR A 304 12.18 -14.61 13.05
N ASP A 305 12.91 -13.71 12.39
CA ASP A 305 12.61 -12.28 12.39
C ASP A 305 11.28 -11.99 11.68
N LEU A 306 11.02 -12.63 10.53
CA LEU A 306 9.74 -12.49 9.84
C LEU A 306 8.58 -12.89 10.75
N HIS A 307 8.65 -14.00 11.44
CA HIS A 307 7.62 -14.44 12.40
C HIS A 307 7.49 -13.46 13.57
N ALA A 308 8.60 -12.95 14.09
CA ALA A 308 8.58 -11.93 15.14
C ALA A 308 7.90 -10.64 14.67
N ARG A 309 8.14 -10.19 13.43
CA ARG A 309 7.48 -9.03 12.82
C ARG A 309 5.98 -9.27 12.62
N ILE A 310 5.57 -10.45 12.14
CA ILE A 310 4.16 -10.83 11.99
C ILE A 310 3.44 -10.82 13.35
N ASN A 311 4.08 -11.35 14.38
CA ASN A 311 3.50 -11.34 15.73
C ASN A 311 3.37 -9.91 16.28
N ARG A 312 4.37 -9.05 16.07
CA ARG A 312 4.30 -7.62 16.42
C ARG A 312 3.21 -6.90 15.67
N LEU A 313 3.08 -7.14 14.35
CA LEU A 313 1.99 -6.61 13.54
C LEU A 313 0.63 -7.03 14.12
N SER A 314 0.41 -8.33 14.32
CA SER A 314 -0.84 -8.88 14.85
C SER A 314 -1.20 -8.29 16.23
N ALA A 315 -0.21 -8.14 17.11
CA ALA A 315 -0.38 -7.54 18.43
C ALA A 315 -0.78 -6.05 18.36
N ARG A 316 -0.48 -5.35 17.27
CA ARG A 316 -0.92 -3.96 17.03
C ARG A 316 -2.28 -3.89 16.35
N LEU A 317 -2.60 -4.81 15.45
CA LEU A 317 -3.85 -4.82 14.69
C LEU A 317 -5.06 -5.26 15.52
N LEU A 318 -4.91 -6.34 16.31
CA LEU A 318 -6.01 -6.92 17.08
C LEU A 318 -6.72 -5.94 18.03
N PRO A 319 -6.01 -5.13 18.85
CA PRO A 319 -6.66 -4.15 19.72
C PRO A 319 -7.34 -3.01 18.97
N ASN A 320 -7.00 -2.84 17.69
CA ASN A 320 -7.58 -1.84 16.79
C ASN A 320 -8.70 -2.40 15.90
N GLY A 321 -9.22 -3.59 16.24
CA GLY A 321 -10.36 -4.18 15.56
C GLY A 321 -10.05 -4.85 14.22
N LEU A 322 -8.77 -4.97 13.83
CA LEU A 322 -8.37 -5.69 12.63
C LEU A 322 -7.89 -7.09 13.01
N GLN A 323 -8.60 -8.11 12.58
CA GLN A 323 -8.26 -9.50 12.86
C GLN A 323 -7.52 -10.12 11.66
N PRO A 324 -6.19 -10.35 11.75
CA PRO A 324 -5.46 -11.03 10.70
C PRO A 324 -5.77 -12.54 10.70
N ILE A 325 -5.60 -13.17 9.54
CA ILE A 325 -5.57 -14.63 9.44
C ILE A 325 -4.36 -15.13 10.24
N ARG A 326 -4.58 -16.17 11.06
CA ARG A 326 -3.50 -16.76 11.85
C ARG A 326 -2.48 -17.41 10.91
N THR A 327 -1.19 -17.16 11.14
CA THR A 327 -0.09 -17.66 10.29
C THR A 327 -0.15 -19.16 10.03
N GLY A 328 -0.47 -19.97 11.05
CA GLY A 328 -0.58 -21.43 10.92
C GLY A 328 -1.85 -21.93 10.21
N ALA A 329 -2.84 -21.05 10.00
CA ALA A 329 -4.08 -21.35 9.29
C ALA A 329 -4.13 -20.74 7.89
N ASP A 330 -3.14 -19.92 7.52
CA ASP A 330 -3.06 -19.27 6.22
C ASP A 330 -2.33 -20.18 5.22
N LEU A 331 -3.11 -21.05 4.59
CA LEU A 331 -2.60 -21.98 3.57
C LEU A 331 -2.37 -21.30 2.20
N LEU A 332 -2.90 -20.09 2.02
CA LEU A 332 -2.85 -19.34 0.76
C LEU A 332 -1.93 -18.11 0.82
N ALA A 333 -1.06 -18.03 1.84
CA ALA A 333 -0.21 -16.84 2.03
C ALA A 333 0.68 -16.52 0.82
N GLN A 334 1.16 -17.54 0.10
CA GLN A 334 1.97 -17.35 -1.10
C GLN A 334 1.13 -16.84 -2.28
N ASP A 335 -0.06 -17.39 -2.49
CA ASP A 335 -0.99 -16.92 -3.54
C ASP A 335 -1.52 -15.52 -3.21
N SER A 336 -1.81 -15.25 -1.93
CA SER A 336 -2.23 -13.93 -1.45
C SER A 336 -1.16 -12.88 -1.68
N TYR A 337 0.13 -13.24 -1.59
CA TYR A 337 1.24 -12.33 -1.89
C TYR A 337 1.21 -11.82 -3.34
N LEU A 338 0.79 -12.66 -4.26
CA LEU A 338 0.67 -12.29 -5.69
C LEU A 338 -0.65 -11.59 -6.02
N LYS A 339 -1.66 -11.72 -5.14
CA LYS A 339 -2.99 -11.12 -5.37
C LYS A 339 -3.00 -9.63 -5.04
N TYR A 340 -2.33 -9.23 -3.96
CA TYR A 340 -2.31 -7.88 -3.45
C TYR A 340 -1.03 -7.17 -3.87
#